data_11d60eb20fd706a9b5650de733e6719e
#
_entry.id   11d60eb20fd706a9b5650de733e6719e
#
_cell.length_a   1.000
_cell.length_b   1.000
_cell.length_c   1.000
_cell.angle_alpha   90.00
_cell.angle_beta   90.00
_cell.angle_gamma   90.00
#
_symmetry.space_group_name_H-M   'P 1'
#
loop_
_entity.id
_entity.type
_entity.pdbx_description
1 polymer ?
#
loop_
_entity_poly.entity_id
_entity_poly.type
_entity_poly.pdbx_seq_one_letter_code
_entity_poly.pdbx_strand_id
1 'polypeptide(L)'
;MIEIRPFLPGDDEDAVIALWQECGLTRPHNDPCRDIRRKLLVQGELFLVGLREGRLVASVMAGYDGHRGWLNYLAVHPSCRRQGLGRQLVEEAEARLRTLGCAKINLQVRDDNTQALDFYRRIGFLSDPVVCLGKRLVVDHQQDTKTP
;
A
#
# COMPACT_ATOMS: atom_id res chain seq x y z
N MET A 1 1.22 21.33 1.20
CA MET A 1 2.43 20.49 1.08
C MET A 1 2.31 19.28 1.96
N ILE A 2 2.79 18.15 1.51
CA ILE A 2 2.68 16.90 2.26
C ILE A 2 4.07 16.49 2.76
N GLU A 3 4.12 15.98 3.98
CA GLU A 3 5.31 15.34 4.52
C GLU A 3 5.21 13.84 4.30
N ILE A 4 6.25 13.22 3.77
CA ILE A 4 6.29 11.78 3.54
C ILE A 4 7.42 11.20 4.38
N ARG A 5 7.10 10.19 5.18
CA ARG A 5 8.09 9.54 6.04
C ARG A 5 7.73 8.07 6.25
N PRO A 6 8.67 7.26 6.75
CA PRO A 6 8.32 5.89 7.12
C PRO A 6 7.28 5.85 8.22
N PHE A 7 6.48 4.79 8.19
CA PHE A 7 5.49 4.49 9.22
C PHE A 7 6.19 4.31 10.58
N LEU A 8 5.59 4.88 11.62
CA LEU A 8 6.12 4.76 12.98
C LEU A 8 5.26 3.77 13.78
N PRO A 9 5.82 2.60 14.16
CA PRO A 9 5.08 1.63 14.96
C PRO A 9 4.61 2.26 16.28
N GLY A 10 3.38 1.96 16.64
CA GLY A 10 2.80 2.49 17.88
C GLY A 10 2.13 3.84 17.70
N ASP A 11 2.66 4.69 16.83
CA ASP A 11 2.10 6.03 16.64
C ASP A 11 1.11 6.09 15.49
N ASP A 12 1.39 5.37 14.40
CA ASP A 12 0.63 5.53 13.17
C ASP A 12 -0.40 4.44 12.92
N GLU A 13 -0.39 3.36 13.70
CA GLU A 13 -1.18 2.18 13.36
C GLU A 13 -2.67 2.49 13.30
N ASP A 14 -3.22 3.15 14.31
CA ASP A 14 -4.65 3.43 14.35
C ASP A 14 -5.07 4.33 13.21
N ALA A 15 -4.26 5.35 12.91
CA ALA A 15 -4.56 6.29 11.84
C ALA A 15 -4.52 5.63 10.47
N VAL A 16 -3.57 4.74 10.25
CA VAL A 16 -3.46 4.01 8.98
C VAL A 16 -4.66 3.08 8.80
N ILE A 17 -5.04 2.35 9.85
CA ILE A 17 -6.18 1.43 9.74
C ILE A 17 -7.45 2.22 9.47
N ALA A 18 -7.65 3.36 10.14
CA ALA A 18 -8.79 4.22 9.88
C ALA A 18 -8.78 4.72 8.44
N LEU A 19 -7.62 5.12 7.93
CA LEU A 19 -7.48 5.56 6.54
C LEU A 19 -7.88 4.44 5.57
N TRP A 20 -7.39 3.22 5.82
CA TRP A 20 -7.71 2.09 4.95
C TRP A 20 -9.21 1.77 4.96
N GLN A 21 -9.85 1.88 6.13
CA GLN A 21 -11.30 1.69 6.24
C GLN A 21 -12.06 2.74 5.45
N GLU A 22 -11.65 4.00 5.56
CA GLU A 22 -12.25 5.11 4.82
C GLU A 22 -12.11 4.93 3.31
N CYS A 23 -11.02 4.29 2.88
CA CYS A 23 -10.76 4.05 1.46
C CYS A 23 -11.35 2.72 0.95
N GLY A 24 -12.03 1.96 1.81
CA GLY A 24 -12.62 0.68 1.42
C GLY A 24 -11.59 -0.40 1.11
N LEU A 25 -10.41 -0.34 1.73
CA LEU A 25 -9.34 -1.28 1.44
C LEU A 25 -9.29 -2.48 2.38
N THR A 26 -10.12 -2.51 3.42
CA THR A 26 -10.15 -3.65 4.34
C THR A 26 -11.03 -4.75 3.76
N ARG A 27 -10.60 -5.99 3.95
CA ARG A 27 -11.30 -7.16 3.43
C ARG A 27 -11.44 -8.20 4.54
N PRO A 28 -12.51 -9.02 4.53
CA PRO A 28 -12.73 -9.98 5.61
C PRO A 28 -11.60 -10.99 5.80
N HIS A 29 -10.90 -11.34 4.73
CA HIS A 29 -9.85 -12.35 4.79
C HIS A 29 -8.48 -11.77 5.09
N ASN A 30 -8.37 -10.47 5.26
CA ASN A 30 -7.13 -9.81 5.65
C ASN A 30 -7.35 -9.04 6.93
N ASP A 31 -6.40 -9.19 7.86
CA ASP A 31 -6.40 -8.43 9.11
C ASP A 31 -5.39 -7.29 8.94
N PRO A 32 -5.84 -6.02 8.92
CA PRO A 32 -4.91 -4.92 8.71
C PRO A 32 -3.81 -4.84 9.76
N CYS A 33 -4.10 -5.19 11.01
CA CYS A 33 -3.06 -5.21 12.04
C CYS A 33 -1.98 -6.23 11.73
N ARG A 34 -2.36 -7.41 11.28
CA ARG A 34 -1.40 -8.45 10.92
C ARG A 34 -0.61 -8.09 9.68
N ASP A 35 -1.26 -7.47 8.69
CA ASP A 35 -0.55 -7.01 7.51
C ASP A 35 0.51 -5.98 7.86
N ILE A 36 0.20 -5.06 8.77
CA ILE A 36 1.18 -4.08 9.23
C ILE A 36 2.35 -4.77 9.93
N ARG A 37 2.06 -5.71 10.82
CA ARG A 37 3.12 -6.42 11.53
C ARG A 37 4.01 -7.21 10.60
N ARG A 38 3.41 -7.88 9.60
CA ARG A 38 4.19 -8.60 8.59
C ARG A 38 5.08 -7.65 7.82
N LYS A 39 4.56 -6.50 7.43
CA LYS A 39 5.34 -5.51 6.67
C LYS A 39 6.51 -4.98 7.50
N LEU A 40 6.31 -4.75 8.79
CA LEU A 40 7.37 -4.23 9.64
C LEU A 40 8.54 -5.21 9.77
N LEU A 41 8.32 -6.49 9.51
CA LEU A 41 9.38 -7.50 9.53
C LEU A 41 10.10 -7.60 8.19
N VAL A 42 9.56 -7.03 7.12
CA VAL A 42 10.12 -7.16 5.77
C VAL A 42 10.18 -5.80 5.13
N GLN A 43 11.34 -5.17 5.21
CA GLN A 43 11.55 -3.83 4.65
C GLN A 43 10.55 -2.82 5.20
N GLY A 44 10.41 -2.78 6.51
CA GLY A 44 9.46 -1.88 7.17
C GLY A 44 9.72 -0.42 6.83
N GLU A 45 10.97 -0.07 6.51
CA GLU A 45 11.34 1.29 6.12
C GLU A 45 10.72 1.73 4.80
N LEU A 46 10.17 0.80 4.02
CA LEU A 46 9.48 1.10 2.78
C LEU A 46 7.96 1.21 2.96
N PHE A 47 7.48 1.13 4.17
CA PHE A 47 6.09 1.44 4.49
C PHE A 47 6.03 2.93 4.76
N LEU A 48 5.46 3.69 3.82
CA LEU A 48 5.48 5.15 3.85
C LEU A 48 4.11 5.71 4.17
N VAL A 49 4.09 6.80 4.92
CA VAL A 49 2.87 7.55 5.20
C VAL A 49 3.04 8.99 4.76
N GLY A 50 1.93 9.62 4.42
CA GLY A 50 1.89 11.02 4.05
C GLY A 50 1.06 11.81 5.05
N LEU A 51 1.60 12.95 5.49
CA LEU A 51 0.94 13.80 6.46
C LEU A 51 0.75 15.19 5.89
N ARG A 52 -0.41 15.75 6.17
CA ARG A 52 -0.70 17.15 5.86
C ARG A 52 -1.01 17.86 7.17
N GLU A 53 -0.20 18.85 7.52
CA GLU A 53 -0.37 19.58 8.77
C GLU A 53 -0.47 18.63 9.97
N GLY A 54 0.42 17.64 10.00
CA GLY A 54 0.48 16.68 11.09
C GLY A 54 -0.57 15.59 11.07
N ARG A 55 -1.50 15.60 10.11
CA ARG A 55 -2.56 14.60 10.02
C ARG A 55 -2.20 13.57 8.95
N LEU A 56 -2.30 12.31 9.30
CA LEU A 56 -2.00 11.21 8.37
C LEU A 56 -3.14 11.09 7.36
N VAL A 57 -2.83 11.31 6.07
CA VAL A 57 -3.83 11.33 5.00
C VAL A 57 -3.50 10.38 3.86
N ALA A 58 -2.35 9.72 3.89
CA ALA A 58 -1.98 8.83 2.78
C ALA A 58 -1.04 7.74 3.27
N SER A 59 -1.00 6.63 2.54
CA SER A 59 -0.10 5.53 2.85
C SER A 59 0.27 4.77 1.60
N VAL A 60 1.41 4.06 1.63
CA VAL A 60 1.76 3.03 0.65
C VAL A 60 2.75 2.07 1.30
N MET A 61 2.57 0.78 1.03
CA MET A 61 3.57 -0.23 1.34
C MET A 61 4.34 -0.54 0.07
N ALA A 62 5.66 -0.34 0.09
CA ALA A 62 6.53 -0.72 -1.01
C ALA A 62 7.42 -1.86 -0.57
N GLY A 63 7.83 -2.70 -1.50
CA GLY A 63 8.73 -3.79 -1.21
C GLY A 63 9.51 -4.18 -2.45
N TYR A 64 10.67 -4.80 -2.23
CA TYR A 64 11.54 -5.27 -3.30
C TYR A 64 11.96 -6.70 -3.00
N ASP A 65 11.65 -7.61 -3.91
CA ASP A 65 11.94 -9.03 -3.69
C ASP A 65 13.24 -9.48 -4.37
N GLY A 66 14.01 -8.54 -4.91
CA GLY A 66 15.24 -8.84 -5.65
C GLY A 66 15.02 -8.94 -7.14
N HIS A 67 13.77 -9.05 -7.57
CA HIS A 67 13.43 -9.15 -8.99
C HIS A 67 12.50 -8.00 -9.40
N ARG A 68 11.45 -7.75 -8.62
CA ARG A 68 10.46 -6.70 -8.88
C ARG A 68 10.19 -5.92 -7.60
N GLY A 69 9.83 -4.66 -7.77
CA GLY A 69 9.24 -3.88 -6.70
C GLY A 69 7.73 -4.08 -6.72
N TRP A 70 7.10 -3.92 -5.56
CA TRP A 70 5.66 -4.07 -5.40
C TRP A 70 5.11 -2.94 -4.56
N LEU A 71 3.92 -2.47 -4.92
CA LEU A 71 3.18 -1.49 -4.14
C LEU A 71 1.87 -2.10 -3.68
N ASN A 72 1.57 -1.91 -2.40
CA ASN A 72 0.32 -2.35 -1.80
C ASN A 72 -0.22 -1.24 -0.91
N TYR A 73 -1.52 -1.25 -0.67
CA TYR A 73 -2.17 -0.33 0.25
C TYR A 73 -1.86 1.13 -0.06
N LEU A 74 -1.85 1.50 -1.32
CA LEU A 74 -1.82 2.92 -1.68
C LEU A 74 -3.19 3.50 -1.36
N ALA A 75 -3.22 4.45 -0.45
CA ALA A 75 -4.45 5.07 0.01
C ALA A 75 -4.26 6.56 0.13
N VAL A 76 -5.27 7.33 -0.28
CA VAL A 76 -5.32 8.77 -0.06
C VAL A 76 -6.70 9.05 0.52
N HIS A 77 -6.75 9.78 1.64
CA HIS A 77 -8.02 10.09 2.30
C HIS A 77 -8.97 10.73 1.29
N PRO A 78 -10.26 10.36 1.28
CA PRO A 78 -11.20 10.90 0.29
C PRO A 78 -11.24 12.42 0.22
N SER A 79 -11.06 13.11 1.34
CA SER A 79 -11.08 14.56 1.38
C SER A 79 -9.83 15.20 0.76
N CYS A 80 -8.80 14.42 0.48
CA CYS A 80 -7.51 14.92 -0.01
C CYS A 80 -7.21 14.43 -1.43
N ARG A 81 -8.16 13.83 -2.11
CA ARG A 81 -7.95 13.31 -3.46
C ARG A 81 -7.89 14.42 -4.48
N ARG A 82 -7.31 14.10 -5.65
CA ARG A 82 -7.16 15.04 -6.78
C ARG A 82 -6.24 16.22 -6.45
N GLN A 83 -5.32 16.02 -5.51
CA GLN A 83 -4.34 17.05 -5.13
C GLN A 83 -2.92 16.57 -5.37
N GLY A 84 -2.74 15.46 -6.08
CA GLY A 84 -1.42 14.95 -6.42
C GLY A 84 -0.73 14.18 -5.31
N LEU A 85 -1.40 13.88 -4.20
CA LEU A 85 -0.77 13.21 -3.06
C LEU A 85 -0.40 11.76 -3.37
N GLY A 86 -1.29 11.04 -4.05
CA GLY A 86 -0.99 9.66 -4.44
C GLY A 86 0.21 9.59 -5.35
N ARG A 87 0.30 10.50 -6.31
CA ARG A 87 1.45 10.57 -7.21
C ARG A 87 2.73 10.86 -6.45
N GLN A 88 2.71 11.83 -5.53
CA GLN A 88 3.89 12.15 -4.73
C GLN A 88 4.37 10.95 -3.93
N LEU A 89 3.43 10.20 -3.34
CA LEU A 89 3.76 9.04 -2.53
C LEU A 89 4.36 7.93 -3.39
N VAL A 90 3.79 7.68 -4.57
CA VAL A 90 4.35 6.69 -5.50
C VAL A 90 5.73 7.12 -5.97
N GLU A 91 5.94 8.39 -6.27
CA GLU A 91 7.24 8.89 -6.69
C GLU A 91 8.30 8.71 -5.60
N GLU A 92 7.93 8.92 -4.35
CA GLU A 92 8.84 8.69 -3.25
C GLU A 92 9.19 7.20 -3.12
N ALA A 93 8.19 6.33 -3.24
CA ALA A 93 8.41 4.89 -3.22
C ALA A 93 9.32 4.47 -4.36
N GLU A 94 9.09 5.00 -5.57
CA GLU A 94 9.94 4.71 -6.72
C GLU A 94 11.39 5.10 -6.46
N ALA A 95 11.61 6.27 -5.89
CA ALA A 95 12.98 6.73 -5.61
C ALA A 95 13.68 5.78 -4.64
N ARG A 96 12.99 5.33 -3.60
CA ARG A 96 13.58 4.42 -2.63
C ARG A 96 13.84 3.04 -3.22
N LEU A 97 12.94 2.56 -4.08
CA LEU A 97 13.13 1.29 -4.76
C LEU A 97 14.31 1.34 -5.74
N ARG A 98 14.46 2.47 -6.46
CA ARG A 98 15.61 2.65 -7.35
C ARG A 98 16.92 2.57 -6.59
N THR A 99 16.97 3.16 -5.41
CA THR A 99 18.17 3.11 -4.57
C THR A 99 18.56 1.67 -4.23
N LEU A 100 17.58 0.77 -4.14
CA LEU A 100 17.83 -0.65 -3.89
C LEU A 100 18.19 -1.44 -5.14
N GLY A 101 18.18 -0.82 -6.32
CA GLY A 101 18.46 -1.50 -7.57
C GLY A 101 17.25 -2.09 -8.26
N CYS A 102 16.06 -1.70 -7.85
CA CYS A 102 14.83 -2.22 -8.43
C CYS A 102 14.67 -1.73 -9.87
N ALA A 103 14.45 -2.66 -10.81
CA ALA A 103 14.36 -2.34 -12.22
C ALA A 103 12.93 -2.13 -12.71
N LYS A 104 11.94 -2.70 -12.02
CA LYS A 104 10.55 -2.60 -12.45
C LYS A 104 9.63 -2.77 -11.24
N ILE A 105 8.57 -1.98 -11.21
CA ILE A 105 7.55 -2.07 -10.15
C ILE A 105 6.29 -2.67 -10.74
N ASN A 106 5.74 -3.67 -10.06
CA ASN A 106 4.45 -4.24 -10.38
C ASN A 106 3.48 -3.94 -9.25
N LEU A 107 2.19 -3.96 -9.58
CA LEU A 107 1.14 -3.83 -8.58
C LEU A 107 -0.10 -4.53 -9.09
N GLN A 108 -1.04 -4.75 -8.20
CA GLN A 108 -2.31 -5.40 -8.53
C GLN A 108 -3.44 -4.42 -8.28
N VAL A 109 -4.36 -4.36 -9.22
CA VAL A 109 -5.57 -3.54 -9.10
C VAL A 109 -6.74 -4.46 -9.38
N ARG A 110 -7.80 -4.37 -8.56
CA ARG A 110 -9.02 -5.12 -8.85
C ARG A 110 -9.54 -4.71 -10.21
N ASP A 111 -9.97 -5.68 -10.98
CA ASP A 111 -10.35 -5.45 -12.37
C ASP A 111 -11.56 -4.52 -12.52
N ASP A 112 -12.37 -4.37 -11.47
CA ASP A 112 -13.52 -3.46 -11.50
C ASP A 112 -13.20 -2.07 -10.91
N ASN A 113 -11.97 -1.84 -10.46
CA ASN A 113 -11.58 -0.54 -9.90
C ASN A 113 -11.01 0.35 -11.00
N THR A 114 -11.91 0.93 -11.78
CA THR A 114 -11.51 1.74 -12.94
C THR A 114 -10.81 3.03 -12.53
N GLN A 115 -11.16 3.60 -11.38
CA GLN A 115 -10.50 4.82 -10.89
C GLN A 115 -9.03 4.57 -10.60
N ALA A 116 -8.72 3.46 -9.95
CA ALA A 116 -7.33 3.12 -9.65
C ALA A 116 -6.56 2.83 -10.94
N LEU A 117 -7.17 2.10 -11.88
CA LEU A 117 -6.52 1.82 -13.16
C LEU A 117 -6.18 3.11 -13.90
N ASP A 118 -7.12 4.06 -13.95
CA ASP A 118 -6.88 5.35 -14.60
C ASP A 118 -5.78 6.13 -13.91
N PHE A 119 -5.76 6.12 -12.59
CA PHE A 119 -4.73 6.80 -11.81
C PHE A 119 -3.35 6.24 -12.17
N TYR A 120 -3.19 4.91 -12.13
CA TYR A 120 -1.89 4.31 -12.38
C TYR A 120 -1.43 4.52 -13.81
N ARG A 121 -2.36 4.46 -14.76
CA ARG A 121 -2.01 4.74 -16.16
C ARG A 121 -1.52 6.17 -16.34
N ARG A 122 -2.15 7.12 -15.67
CA ARG A 122 -1.74 8.52 -15.78
C ARG A 122 -0.35 8.77 -15.23
N ILE A 123 0.10 7.99 -14.27
CA ILE A 123 1.43 8.15 -13.70
C ILE A 123 2.46 7.19 -14.29
N GLY A 124 2.11 6.50 -15.39
CA GLY A 124 3.08 5.77 -16.19
C GLY A 124 3.05 4.26 -16.07
N PHE A 125 2.10 3.69 -15.33
CA PHE A 125 1.98 2.24 -15.26
C PHE A 125 1.15 1.72 -16.44
N LEU A 126 1.58 0.60 -17.01
CA LEU A 126 0.93 -0.03 -18.14
C LEU A 126 0.56 -1.45 -17.76
N SER A 127 -0.49 -1.97 -18.42
CA SER A 127 -0.90 -3.36 -18.21
C SER A 127 0.14 -4.30 -18.77
N ASP A 128 0.48 -5.33 -18.00
CA ASP A 128 1.33 -6.41 -18.47
C ASP A 128 0.45 -7.54 -19.03
N PRO A 129 0.90 -8.24 -20.06
CA PRO A 129 0.14 -9.35 -20.63
C PRO A 129 0.35 -10.64 -19.83
N VAL A 130 -0.03 -10.60 -18.55
CA VAL A 130 0.14 -11.72 -17.62
C VAL A 130 -1.14 -11.92 -16.84
N VAL A 131 -1.33 -13.11 -16.33
CA VAL A 131 -2.43 -13.43 -15.42
C VAL A 131 -1.87 -13.55 -14.02
N CYS A 132 -2.51 -12.89 -13.07
CA CYS A 132 -2.10 -12.98 -11.67
C CYS A 132 -2.82 -14.14 -11.01
N LEU A 133 -2.05 -15.06 -10.42
CA LEU A 133 -2.59 -16.20 -9.67
C LEU A 133 -2.22 -16.04 -8.21
N GLY A 134 -3.15 -16.35 -7.32
CA GLY A 134 -2.91 -16.26 -5.90
C GLY A 134 -3.28 -17.57 -5.21
N LYS A 135 -2.56 -17.87 -4.13
CA LYS A 135 -2.89 -19.01 -3.27
C LYS A 135 -2.73 -18.54 -1.84
N ARG A 136 -3.82 -18.56 -1.10
CA ARG A 136 -3.79 -18.10 0.28
C ARG A 136 -3.17 -19.17 1.16
N LEU A 137 -2.19 -18.76 1.95
CA LEU A 137 -1.52 -19.67 2.88
C LEU A 137 -2.11 -19.59 4.29
N VAL A 138 -2.64 -18.41 4.66
CA VAL A 138 -3.26 -18.17 5.96
C VAL A 138 -4.51 -17.32 5.74
N VAL A 139 -5.59 -17.67 6.44
CA VAL A 139 -6.79 -16.83 6.48
C VAL A 139 -6.86 -16.22 7.86
N ASP A 140 -6.62 -14.91 7.96
CA ASP A 140 -6.41 -14.26 9.23
C ASP A 140 -7.57 -14.41 10.21
N HIS A 141 -8.78 -14.26 9.72
CA HIS A 141 -9.94 -14.27 10.63
C HIS A 141 -10.45 -15.67 10.97
N GLN A 142 -10.00 -16.69 10.25
CA GLN A 142 -10.40 -18.06 10.57
C GLN A 142 -9.67 -18.63 11.77
N GLN A 143 -8.52 -18.03 12.12
CA GLN A 143 -7.73 -18.56 13.25
C GLN A 143 -8.48 -18.44 14.57
N ASP A 144 -9.34 -17.44 14.70
CA ASP A 144 -10.05 -17.23 15.95
C ASP A 144 -11.22 -18.17 16.13
N THR A 145 -11.72 -18.70 15.04
CA THR A 145 -12.85 -19.64 15.08
C THR A 145 -12.40 -21.08 15.02
N LYS A 146 -11.11 -21.30 14.88
CA LYS A 146 -10.54 -22.62 14.75
C LYS A 146 -10.76 -23.42 16.01
N THR A 147 -11.33 -24.56 15.86
CA THR A 147 -11.42 -25.52 16.96
C THR A 147 -10.86 -26.84 16.46
N PRO A 148 -9.90 -27.35 17.17
CA PRO A 148 -9.26 -28.60 16.77
C PRO A 148 -10.19 -29.77 16.75
#